data_3202663b4efeec688bd4331fb09b20fd
#
_entry.id   3202663b4efeec688bd4331fb09b20fd
#
_cell.length_a   1.000
_cell.length_b   1.000
_cell.length_c   1.000
_cell.angle_alpha   90.00
_cell.angle_beta   90.00
_cell.angle_gamma   90.00
#
_symmetry.space_group_name_H-M   'P 1'
#
loop_
_entity.id
_entity.type
_entity.pdbx_description
1 polymer ?
#
loop_
_entity_poly.entity_id
_entity_poly.type
_entity_poly.pdbx_seq_one_letter_code
_entity_poly.pdbx_strand_id
1 'polypeptide(L)' 'MNQLEMKKIAAQAALQFVKPDMIVGVGSGSTVNCFIEALGTLKDQIKGAVAASKNSEALLRQQGIEVFSTND' A
#
# COMPACT_ATOMS: atom_id res chain seq x y z
N MET A 1 -19.14 6.00 -13.45
CA MET A 1 -18.15 5.44 -12.51
C MET A 1 -18.05 6.37 -11.30
N ASN A 2 -18.13 5.85 -10.10
CA ASN A 2 -18.05 6.69 -8.90
C ASN A 2 -16.59 6.86 -8.46
N GLN A 3 -16.36 7.77 -7.51
CA GLN A 3 -15.01 8.08 -7.05
C GLN A 3 -14.32 6.86 -6.45
N LEU A 4 -15.05 6.01 -5.75
CA LEU A 4 -14.46 4.83 -5.12
C LEU A 4 -13.93 3.86 -6.18
N GLU A 5 -14.70 3.64 -7.23
CA GLU A 5 -14.27 2.77 -8.32
C GLU A 5 -13.05 3.34 -9.03
N MET A 6 -13.03 4.66 -9.25
CA MET A 6 -11.87 5.32 -9.87
C MET A 6 -10.62 5.16 -9.01
N LYS A 7 -10.75 5.29 -7.70
CA LYS A 7 -9.62 5.13 -6.78
C LYS A 7 -9.11 3.69 -6.80
N LYS A 8 -10.01 2.72 -6.84
CA LYS A 8 -9.62 1.31 -6.90
C LYS A 8 -8.89 0.98 -8.19
N ILE A 9 -9.38 1.50 -9.32
CA ILE A 9 -8.73 1.30 -10.61
C ILE A 9 -7.33 1.92 -10.60
N ALA A 10 -7.20 3.14 -10.08
CA ALA A 10 -5.90 3.82 -10.00
C ALA A 10 -4.95 3.05 -9.09
N ALA A 11 -5.44 2.54 -7.97
CA ALA A 11 -4.61 1.76 -7.03
C ALA A 11 -4.11 0.47 -7.68
N GLN A 12 -4.98 -0.23 -8.40
CA GLN A 12 -4.58 -1.46 -9.09
C GLN A 12 -3.60 -1.18 -10.21
N ALA A 13 -3.79 -0.08 -10.94
CA ALA A 13 -2.85 0.32 -11.98
C ALA A 13 -1.47 0.60 -11.40
N ALA A 14 -1.42 1.20 -10.21
CA ALA A 14 -0.16 1.49 -9.54
C ALA A 14 0.59 0.22 -9.16
N LEU A 15 -0.11 -0.89 -8.93
CA LEU A 15 0.54 -2.16 -8.59
C LEU A 15 1.42 -2.68 -9.72
N GLN A 16 1.20 -2.24 -10.95
CA GLN A 16 2.04 -2.64 -12.09
C GLN A 16 3.49 -2.19 -11.91
N PHE A 17 3.72 -1.17 -11.10
CA PHE A 17 5.06 -0.66 -10.84
C PHE A 17 5.71 -1.32 -9.62
N VAL A 18 4.99 -2.19 -8.92
CA VAL A 18 5.50 -2.89 -7.76
C VAL A 18 6.23 -4.16 -8.22
N LYS A 19 7.49 -4.28 -7.81
CA LYS A 19 8.34 -5.40 -8.21
C LYS A 19 8.52 -6.35 -7.02
N PRO A 20 8.83 -7.65 -7.28
CA PRO A 20 9.15 -8.59 -6.20
C PRO A 20 10.32 -8.09 -5.34
N ASP A 21 10.24 -8.35 -4.04
CA ASP A 21 11.26 -7.98 -3.05
C ASP A 21 11.46 -6.46 -2.91
N MET A 22 10.50 -5.67 -3.37
CA MET A 22 10.54 -4.23 -3.27
C MET A 22 10.01 -3.75 -1.91
N ILE A 23 10.57 -2.64 -1.41
CA ILE A 23 9.99 -1.92 -0.28
C ILE A 23 9.17 -0.77 -0.87
N VAL A 24 7.90 -0.75 -0.56
CA VAL A 24 6.96 0.20 -1.16
C VAL A 24 6.73 1.38 -0.22
N GLY A 25 6.96 2.60 -0.72
CA GLY A 25 6.63 3.82 0.03
C GLY A 25 5.15 4.14 -0.10
N VAL A 26 4.47 4.32 1.03
CA VAL A 26 3.03 4.56 1.07
C VAL A 26 2.75 5.90 1.73
N GLY A 27 2.02 6.77 1.04
CA GLY A 27 1.64 8.08 1.56
C GLY A 27 0.44 8.01 2.50
N SER A 28 -0.34 9.07 2.55
CA SER A 28 -1.55 9.13 3.36
C SER A 28 -2.72 9.62 2.51
N GLY A 29 -3.95 9.40 3.01
CA GLY A 29 -5.16 9.83 2.32
C GLY A 29 -6.02 8.65 1.86
N SER A 30 -7.23 8.95 1.39
CA SER A 30 -8.21 7.92 1.04
C SER A 30 -7.80 7.09 -0.17
N THR A 31 -7.13 7.69 -1.14
CA THR A 31 -6.64 6.94 -2.31
C THR A 31 -5.59 5.91 -1.89
N VAL A 32 -4.75 6.28 -0.92
CA VAL A 32 -3.73 5.38 -0.39
C VAL A 32 -4.37 4.18 0.30
N ASN A 33 -5.51 4.37 0.97
CA ASN A 33 -6.19 3.26 1.63
C ASN A 33 -6.58 2.18 0.61
N CYS A 34 -7.08 2.59 -0.55
CA CYS A 34 -7.40 1.64 -1.62
C CYS A 34 -6.14 0.95 -2.14
N PHE A 35 -5.04 1.69 -2.27
CA PHE A 35 -3.76 1.13 -2.69
C PHE A 35 -3.27 0.08 -1.69
N ILE A 36 -3.39 0.35 -0.40
CA ILE A 36 -2.96 -0.59 0.63
C ILE A 36 -3.76 -1.89 0.55
N GLU A 37 -5.08 -1.79 0.35
CA GLU A 37 -5.91 -2.98 0.19
C GLU A 37 -5.46 -3.81 -1.03
N ALA A 38 -5.20 -3.14 -2.14
CA ALA A 38 -4.73 -3.82 -3.34
C ALA A 38 -3.34 -4.42 -3.11
N LEU A 39 -2.48 -3.69 -2.41
CA LEU A 39 -1.12 -4.14 -2.10
C LEU A 39 -1.13 -5.40 -1.24
N GLY A 40 -2.16 -5.58 -0.42
CA GLY A 40 -2.31 -6.79 0.38
C GLY A 40 -2.32 -8.07 -0.43
N THR A 41 -2.75 -8.00 -1.69
CA THR A 41 -2.73 -9.17 -2.58
C THR A 41 -1.30 -9.57 -2.97
N LEU A 42 -0.35 -8.65 -2.82
CA LEU A 42 1.05 -8.88 -3.17
C LEU A 42 1.95 -9.00 -1.94
N LYS A 43 1.37 -9.14 -0.75
CA LYS A 43 2.14 -9.11 0.50
C LYS A 43 3.27 -10.14 0.54
N ASP A 44 3.08 -11.27 -0.11
CA ASP A 44 4.09 -12.34 -0.15
C ASP A 44 5.16 -12.10 -1.20
N GLN A 45 4.95 -11.14 -2.09
CA GLN A 45 5.87 -10.83 -3.17
C GLN A 45 6.77 -9.65 -2.85
N ILE A 46 6.32 -8.73 -2.00
CA ILE A 46 7.10 -7.55 -1.62
C ILE A 46 7.82 -7.79 -0.29
N LYS A 47 8.92 -7.08 -0.10
CA LYS A 47 9.68 -7.17 1.14
C LYS A 47 8.93 -6.50 2.30
N GLY A 48 8.24 -5.41 2.01
CA GLY A 48 7.46 -4.68 3.00
C GLY A 48 7.13 -3.29 2.50
N ALA A 49 6.76 -2.41 3.41
CA ALA A 49 6.37 -1.06 3.06
C ALA A 49 6.81 -0.05 4.14
N VAL A 50 6.93 1.20 3.72
CA VAL A 50 7.20 2.33 4.61
C VAL A 50 5.96 3.21 4.60
N ALA A 51 5.41 3.49 5.77
CA ALA A 51 4.20 4.30 5.90
C ALA A 51 4.54 5.74 6.26
N ALA A 52 3.83 6.68 5.64
CA ALA A 52 4.00 8.10 5.92
C ALA A 52 3.21 8.54 7.15
N SER A 53 2.25 7.75 7.62
CA SER A 53 1.43 8.09 8.78
C SER A 53 1.12 6.83 9.58
N LYS A 54 0.74 7.05 10.86
CA LYS A 54 0.36 5.93 11.72
C LYS A 54 -0.88 5.21 11.20
N ASN A 55 -1.80 5.94 10.59
CA ASN A 55 -2.99 5.33 10.01
C ASN A 55 -2.64 4.37 8.87
N SER A 56 -1.75 4.81 7.98
CA SER A 56 -1.29 3.96 6.89
C SER A 56 -0.51 2.75 7.42
N GLU A 57 0.29 2.94 8.47
CA GLU A 57 1.00 1.85 9.12
C GLU A 57 0.04 0.80 9.64
N ALA A 58 -1.02 1.23 10.33
CA ALA A 58 -2.01 0.31 10.86
C ALA A 58 -2.71 -0.47 9.75
N LEU A 59 -3.05 0.20 8.66
CA LEU A 59 -3.70 -0.44 7.52
C LEU A 59 -2.79 -1.47 6.85
N LEU A 60 -1.50 -1.14 6.72
CA LEU A 60 -0.53 -2.08 6.15
C LEU A 60 -0.43 -3.33 7.01
N ARG A 61 -0.37 -3.16 8.33
CA ARG A 61 -0.29 -4.29 9.25
C ARG A 61 -1.55 -5.16 9.19
N GLN A 62 -2.73 -4.54 9.01
CA GLN A 62 -3.98 -5.29 8.85
C GLN A 62 -3.96 -6.16 7.60
N GLN A 63 -3.25 -5.73 6.57
CA GLN A 63 -3.11 -6.52 5.35
C GLN A 63 -2.02 -7.58 5.45
N GLY A 64 -1.32 -7.65 6.58
CA GLY A 64 -0.23 -8.61 6.75
C GLY A 64 1.06 -8.18 6.09
N ILE A 65 1.22 -6.89 5.80
CA ILE A 65 2.42 -6.35 5.18
C ILE A 65 3.37 -5.87 6.28
N GLU A 66 4.64 -6.24 6.16
CA GLU A 66 5.65 -5.77 7.10
C GLU A 66 5.91 -4.28 6.91
N VAL A 67 5.94 -3.54 8.01
CA VAL A 67 6.15 -2.09 7.98
C VAL A 67 7.55 -1.77 8.49
N PHE A 68 8.31 -1.04 7.69
CA PHE A 68 9.64 -0.56 8.08
C PHE A 68 9.57 0.90 8.51
N SER A 69 10.36 1.25 9.50
CA SER A 69 10.43 2.62 10.01
C SER A 69 11.50 3.40 9.26
N THR A 70 11.19 4.65 8.91
CA THR A 70 12.18 5.54 8.30
C THR A 70 13.09 6.21 9.32
N ASN A 71 12.77 6.06 10.60
CA ASN A 71 13.50 6.74 11.68
C ASN A 71 14.57 5.89 12.33
N ASP A 72 14.80 4.73 11.83
CA ASP A 72 15.80 3.81 12.38
C ASP A 72 17.17 4.00 11.73
#